data_40bf4feef9a64058b4d3fbe372433188
#
_entry.id   40bf4feef9a64058b4d3fbe372433188
#
_cell.length_a   1.000
_cell.length_b   1.000
_cell.length_c   1.000
_cell.angle_alpha   90.00
_cell.angle_beta   90.00
_cell.angle_gamma   90.00
#
_symmetry.space_group_name_H-M   'P 1'
#
loop_
_entity.id
_entity.type
_entity.pdbx_description
1 polymer ?
#
loop_
_entity_poly.entity_id
_entity_poly.type
_entity_poly.pdbx_seq_one_letter_code
_entity_poly.pdbx_strand_id
1 'polypeptide(L)'
;MFDNIKSMPAKVCLGLSFLIGILYSINFIFFSSCAVINGDGDCFALIYNGATPENEAYGRGAGTLYVAGALMFGVITGNMLILNEGARGKWTIMLPTIAGFTCLAIVLAPPFQGDYVTANNNPLYATIAALGLYTAAYVMLKEEGVDEGIAFNLGIKLNNEAKYAVIISSIIGTLYTVNHFFFADGYAGAGGSTLISGFEEGSYWTDPIATTPLAYRVLASFFVTYVSMGLILLTNGAKGNWAVAHILLFGISFFALSVILGNLAVNDQVIPGDENSPYTPDTSTSTSNIVVSGFVMLLNIFAYYKMREEGVEEGMTFAGEDFTNSDDFFYKMYPAVTAGFAVLLLIAN
;
A
#
# COMPACT_ATOMS: atom_id res chain seq x y z
N MET A 1 21.97 -14.08 6.44
CA MET A 1 20.76 -13.30 6.11
C MET A 1 19.68 -14.10 5.37
N PHE A 2 20.00 -15.07 4.54
CA PHE A 2 18.98 -15.85 3.80
C PHE A 2 19.03 -17.36 4.11
N ASP A 3 19.55 -17.74 5.26
CA ASP A 3 19.77 -19.16 5.62
C ASP A 3 18.54 -19.81 6.26
N ASN A 4 17.57 -19.02 6.72
CA ASN A 4 16.39 -19.50 7.42
C ASN A 4 15.32 -20.12 6.49
N ILE A 5 15.44 -19.96 5.19
CA ILE A 5 14.66 -20.69 4.19
C ILE A 5 15.56 -21.75 3.56
N LYS A 6 15.12 -23.00 3.49
CA LYS A 6 15.87 -24.11 2.88
C LYS A 6 15.67 -24.18 1.37
N SER A 7 14.45 -23.93 0.91
CA SER A 7 14.10 -24.00 -0.51
C SER A 7 14.76 -22.89 -1.31
N MET A 8 15.80 -23.21 -2.08
CA MET A 8 16.44 -22.25 -2.98
C MET A 8 15.50 -21.68 -4.04
N PRO A 9 14.63 -22.47 -4.67
CA PRO A 9 13.64 -21.91 -5.60
C PRO A 9 12.70 -20.90 -4.93
N ALA A 10 12.24 -21.15 -3.70
CA ALA A 10 11.40 -20.21 -2.97
C ALA A 10 12.14 -18.88 -2.67
N LYS A 11 13.42 -18.93 -2.29
CA LYS A 11 14.26 -17.73 -2.12
C LYS A 11 14.32 -16.91 -3.41
N VAL A 12 14.57 -17.58 -4.54
CA VAL A 12 14.63 -16.89 -5.85
C VAL A 12 13.27 -16.27 -6.19
N CYS A 13 12.18 -16.99 -6.01
CA CYS A 13 10.84 -16.45 -6.27
C CYS A 13 10.51 -15.24 -5.39
N LEU A 14 10.79 -15.30 -4.09
CA LEU A 14 10.62 -14.16 -3.18
C LEU A 14 11.51 -12.97 -3.56
N GLY A 15 12.78 -13.24 -3.89
CA GLY A 15 13.75 -12.20 -4.30
C GLY A 15 13.32 -11.50 -5.59
N LEU A 16 12.87 -12.25 -6.60
CA LEU A 16 12.38 -11.68 -7.85
C LEU A 16 11.07 -10.91 -7.65
N SER A 17 10.15 -11.45 -6.87
CA SER A 17 8.91 -10.72 -6.52
C SER A 17 9.21 -9.42 -5.76
N PHE A 18 10.17 -9.45 -4.83
CA PHE A 18 10.66 -8.25 -4.14
C PHE A 18 11.25 -7.24 -5.13
N LEU A 19 12.10 -7.69 -6.06
CA LEU A 19 12.73 -6.81 -7.05
C LEU A 19 11.68 -6.13 -7.94
N ILE A 20 10.68 -6.87 -8.44
CA ILE A 20 9.59 -6.29 -9.20
C ILE A 20 8.85 -5.24 -8.35
N GLY A 21 8.50 -5.60 -7.12
CA GLY A 21 7.78 -4.71 -6.23
C GLY A 21 8.54 -3.43 -5.90
N ILE A 22 9.84 -3.52 -5.60
CA ILE A 22 10.65 -2.34 -5.26
C ILE A 22 10.82 -1.41 -6.46
N LEU A 23 11.02 -1.96 -7.67
CA LEU A 23 11.11 -1.16 -8.88
C LEU A 23 9.82 -0.38 -9.16
N TYR A 24 8.66 -1.02 -9.02
CA TYR A 24 7.38 -0.33 -9.17
C TYR A 24 7.12 0.67 -8.05
N SER A 25 7.47 0.34 -6.81
CA SER A 25 7.33 1.27 -5.69
C SER A 25 8.18 2.53 -5.88
N ILE A 26 9.43 2.38 -6.28
CA ILE A 26 10.32 3.50 -6.60
C ILE A 26 9.74 4.31 -7.77
N ASN A 27 9.28 3.64 -8.83
CA ASN A 27 8.67 4.33 -9.97
C ASN A 27 7.45 5.15 -9.55
N PHE A 28 6.56 4.60 -8.73
CA PHE A 28 5.38 5.32 -8.27
C PHE A 28 5.70 6.45 -7.31
N ILE A 29 6.74 6.32 -6.47
CA ILE A 29 7.13 7.38 -5.53
C ILE A 29 7.88 8.51 -6.24
N PHE A 30 8.85 8.21 -7.10
CA PHE A 30 9.73 9.21 -7.70
C PHE A 30 9.32 9.66 -9.11
N PHE A 31 8.54 8.83 -9.81
CA PHE A 31 8.20 9.04 -11.21
C PHE A 31 6.71 8.87 -11.49
N SER A 32 5.87 9.17 -10.50
CA SER A 32 4.41 9.02 -10.62
C SER A 32 3.82 9.87 -11.76
N SER A 33 4.33 11.06 -11.99
CA SER A 33 3.96 11.90 -13.12
C SER A 33 4.28 11.23 -14.46
N CYS A 34 5.42 10.60 -14.58
CA CYS A 34 5.81 9.83 -15.75
C CYS A 34 4.95 8.57 -15.99
N ALA A 35 4.46 7.95 -14.94
CA ALA A 35 3.56 6.79 -15.04
C ALA A 35 2.19 7.18 -15.62
N VAL A 36 1.82 8.44 -15.52
CA VAL A 36 0.55 9.01 -16.01
C VAL A 36 0.73 9.80 -17.30
N ILE A 37 1.90 10.39 -17.51
CA ILE A 37 2.19 11.29 -18.64
C ILE A 37 3.08 10.60 -19.67
N ASN A 38 2.84 10.90 -20.94
CA ASN A 38 3.74 10.55 -22.03
C ASN A 38 4.90 11.55 -22.04
N GLY A 39 5.89 11.35 -21.16
CA GLY A 39 6.99 12.29 -21.04
C GLY A 39 8.03 12.11 -22.14
N ASP A 40 8.37 13.19 -22.80
CA ASP A 40 9.66 13.33 -23.44
C ASP A 40 10.73 13.39 -22.34
N GLY A 41 11.39 12.30 -22.03
CA GLY A 41 12.56 12.33 -21.19
C GLY A 41 12.58 11.36 -20.02
N ASP A 42 13.19 11.68 -18.98
CA ASP A 42 13.78 10.99 -17.86
C ASP A 42 12.94 9.95 -17.07
N CYS A 43 11.86 9.43 -17.64
CA CYS A 43 11.05 8.38 -17.06
C CYS A 43 11.75 7.03 -17.15
N PHE A 44 11.66 6.25 -16.11
CA PHE A 44 12.19 4.88 -16.09
C PHE A 44 11.40 4.01 -17.10
N ALA A 45 11.95 3.86 -18.31
CA ALA A 45 11.27 3.35 -19.53
C ALA A 45 10.66 1.94 -19.40
N LEU A 46 11.07 1.14 -18.40
CA LEU A 46 10.55 -0.21 -18.17
C LEU A 46 9.12 -0.24 -17.62
N ILE A 47 8.60 0.88 -17.10
CA ILE A 47 7.36 0.91 -16.32
C ILE A 47 6.40 1.96 -16.87
N TYR A 48 6.72 2.48 -18.03
CA TYR A 48 6.00 3.54 -18.68
C TYR A 48 4.61 3.12 -19.19
N ASN A 49 3.59 3.88 -18.86
CA ASN A 49 2.19 3.60 -19.22
C ASN A 49 1.59 4.59 -20.24
N GLY A 50 2.42 5.41 -20.87
CA GLY A 50 2.05 6.27 -21.98
C GLY A 50 0.61 6.79 -22.00
N ALA A 51 0.34 7.87 -21.27
CA ALA A 51 -0.80 8.71 -21.59
C ALA A 51 -0.36 9.73 -22.66
N THR A 52 -1.25 10.11 -23.58
CA THR A 52 -0.92 11.09 -24.60
C THR A 52 -0.82 12.51 -24.03
N PRO A 53 0.08 13.38 -24.55
CA PRO A 53 0.31 14.74 -24.04
C PRO A 53 -0.89 15.68 -24.10
N GLU A 54 -1.95 15.30 -24.75
CA GLU A 54 -3.11 16.15 -25.02
C GLU A 54 -4.04 16.35 -23.83
N ASN A 55 -3.81 15.66 -22.72
CA ASN A 55 -4.64 15.75 -21.52
C ASN A 55 -3.84 16.40 -20.38
N GLU A 56 -3.95 17.69 -20.21
CA GLU A 56 -3.24 18.54 -19.24
C GLU A 56 -3.58 18.28 -17.75
N ALA A 57 -4.36 17.29 -17.46
CA ALA A 57 -4.90 17.07 -16.13
C ALA A 57 -4.06 16.02 -15.33
N TYR A 58 -2.80 16.28 -15.14
CA TYR A 58 -1.79 15.32 -14.67
C TYR A 58 -1.74 15.06 -13.16
N GLY A 59 -2.18 15.99 -12.35
CA GLY A 59 -1.84 16.01 -10.93
C GLY A 59 -2.42 14.88 -10.09
N ARG A 60 -3.70 14.52 -10.27
CA ARG A 60 -4.39 13.58 -9.35
C ARG A 60 -4.03 12.10 -9.56
N GLY A 61 -3.94 11.65 -10.79
CA GLY A 61 -3.53 10.27 -11.08
C GLY A 61 -2.12 10.01 -10.56
N ALA A 62 -1.22 10.96 -10.74
CA ALA A 62 0.14 10.92 -10.23
C ALA A 62 0.15 10.88 -8.69
N GLY A 63 -0.58 11.74 -8.00
CA GLY A 63 -0.67 11.73 -6.55
C GLY A 63 -1.23 10.42 -5.98
N THR A 64 -2.22 9.83 -6.64
CA THR A 64 -2.79 8.54 -6.23
C THR A 64 -1.79 7.40 -6.42
N LEU A 65 -1.02 7.37 -7.51
CA LEU A 65 0.03 6.39 -7.73
C LEU A 65 1.19 6.56 -6.75
N TYR A 66 1.56 7.79 -6.42
CA TYR A 66 2.56 8.09 -5.39
C TYR A 66 2.18 7.46 -4.04
N VAL A 67 0.93 7.61 -3.62
CA VAL A 67 0.39 6.98 -2.41
C VAL A 67 0.35 5.45 -2.53
N ALA A 68 -0.04 4.92 -3.70
CA ALA A 68 -0.01 3.49 -3.96
C ALA A 68 1.42 2.91 -3.88
N GLY A 69 2.42 3.67 -4.35
CA GLY A 69 3.83 3.33 -4.22
C GLY A 69 4.29 3.20 -2.77
N ALA A 70 3.85 4.10 -1.90
CA ALA A 70 4.16 4.05 -0.48
C ALA A 70 3.54 2.81 0.21
N LEU A 71 2.28 2.48 -0.09
CA LEU A 71 1.64 1.25 0.40
C LEU A 71 2.35 0.00 -0.13
N MET A 72 2.65 -0.02 -1.41
CA MET A 72 3.37 -1.13 -2.04
C MET A 72 4.73 -1.34 -1.38
N PHE A 73 5.47 -0.27 -1.08
CA PHE A 73 6.74 -0.34 -0.36
C PHE A 73 6.58 -1.04 1.00
N GLY A 74 5.51 -0.72 1.74
CA GLY A 74 5.20 -1.43 2.99
C GLY A 74 4.93 -2.92 2.78
N VAL A 75 4.14 -3.30 1.77
CA VAL A 75 3.82 -4.71 1.48
C VAL A 75 5.07 -5.51 1.11
N ILE A 76 5.92 -4.98 0.24
CA ILE A 76 7.12 -5.71 -0.23
C ILE A 76 8.17 -5.91 0.86
N THR A 77 8.17 -5.11 1.93
CA THR A 77 9.04 -5.36 3.10
C THR A 77 8.74 -6.71 3.73
N GLY A 78 7.53 -7.24 3.57
CA GLY A 78 7.15 -8.59 3.98
C GLY A 78 8.02 -9.68 3.34
N ASN A 79 8.44 -9.52 2.09
CA ASN A 79 9.33 -10.47 1.43
C ASN A 79 10.71 -10.52 2.13
N MET A 80 11.23 -9.36 2.53
CA MET A 80 12.49 -9.28 3.27
C MET A 80 12.37 -9.91 4.65
N LEU A 81 11.22 -9.72 5.33
CA LEU A 81 10.98 -10.37 6.60
C LEU A 81 10.96 -11.90 6.45
N ILE A 82 10.26 -12.44 5.44
CA ILE A 82 10.22 -13.87 5.18
C ILE A 82 11.62 -14.42 4.85
N LEU A 83 12.37 -13.74 3.98
CA LEU A 83 13.73 -14.13 3.60
C LEU A 83 14.69 -14.14 4.78
N ASN A 84 14.53 -13.22 5.73
CA ASN A 84 15.39 -13.08 6.88
C ASN A 84 15.03 -14.02 8.03
N GLU A 85 13.71 -14.14 8.34
CA GLU A 85 13.22 -14.85 9.52
C GLU A 85 12.76 -16.29 9.24
N GLY A 86 12.61 -16.65 7.96
CA GLY A 86 12.09 -17.93 7.54
C GLY A 86 10.58 -17.93 7.30
N ALA A 87 10.08 -19.08 6.86
CA ALA A 87 8.73 -19.24 6.36
C ALA A 87 7.67 -19.49 7.44
N ARG A 88 8.08 -20.05 8.59
CA ARG A 88 7.16 -20.61 9.60
C ARG A 88 6.10 -19.58 10.04
N GLY A 89 4.82 -19.92 9.86
CA GLY A 89 3.69 -19.09 10.24
C GLY A 89 3.51 -17.80 9.42
N LYS A 90 4.27 -17.59 8.34
CA LYS A 90 4.24 -16.35 7.53
C LYS A 90 3.06 -16.30 6.55
N TRP A 91 2.12 -17.28 6.58
CA TRP A 91 0.85 -17.18 5.87
C TRP A 91 0.10 -15.88 6.19
N THR A 92 0.27 -15.35 7.39
CA THR A 92 -0.33 -14.10 7.85
C THR A 92 0.07 -12.89 7.02
N ILE A 93 1.20 -12.96 6.34
CA ILE A 93 1.70 -11.95 5.39
C ILE A 93 1.41 -12.39 3.96
N MET A 94 1.69 -13.66 3.65
CA MET A 94 1.68 -14.13 2.26
C MET A 94 0.28 -14.19 1.67
N LEU A 95 -0.72 -14.69 2.38
CA LEU A 95 -2.09 -14.78 1.86
C LEU A 95 -2.73 -13.41 1.62
N PRO A 96 -2.64 -12.40 2.53
CA PRO A 96 -3.08 -11.04 2.24
C PRO A 96 -2.40 -10.43 1.03
N THR A 97 -1.09 -10.63 0.87
CA THR A 97 -0.33 -10.12 -0.27
C THR A 97 -0.77 -10.76 -1.58
N ILE A 98 -1.00 -12.09 -1.59
CA ILE A 98 -1.56 -12.81 -2.75
C ILE A 98 -2.96 -12.25 -3.08
N ALA A 99 -3.81 -12.02 -2.09
CA ALA A 99 -5.13 -11.44 -2.31
C ALA A 99 -5.05 -10.03 -2.94
N GLY A 100 -4.19 -9.16 -2.41
CA GLY A 100 -3.97 -7.82 -2.97
C GLY A 100 -3.43 -7.85 -4.40
N PHE A 101 -2.42 -8.67 -4.69
CA PHE A 101 -1.90 -8.82 -6.05
C PHE A 101 -2.92 -9.45 -7.02
N THR A 102 -3.78 -10.34 -6.53
CA THR A 102 -4.87 -10.88 -7.34
C THR A 102 -5.86 -9.79 -7.71
N CYS A 103 -6.27 -8.96 -6.76
CA CYS A 103 -7.12 -7.80 -7.01
C CYS A 103 -6.45 -6.83 -8.00
N LEU A 104 -5.16 -6.57 -7.83
CA LEU A 104 -4.39 -5.71 -8.72
C LEU A 104 -4.34 -6.27 -10.16
N ALA A 105 -4.12 -7.58 -10.32
CA ALA A 105 -4.14 -8.21 -11.64
C ALA A 105 -5.52 -8.11 -12.31
N ILE A 106 -6.60 -8.28 -11.54
CA ILE A 106 -7.97 -8.12 -12.04
C ILE A 106 -8.21 -6.69 -12.51
N VAL A 107 -7.85 -5.70 -11.69
CA VAL A 107 -8.04 -4.27 -12.01
C VAL A 107 -7.27 -3.86 -13.26
N LEU A 108 -6.06 -4.38 -13.43
CA LEU A 108 -5.22 -4.10 -14.60
C LEU A 108 -5.57 -4.91 -15.83
N ALA A 109 -6.47 -5.90 -15.73
CA ALA A 109 -6.91 -6.68 -16.87
C ALA A 109 -7.86 -5.86 -17.78
N PRO A 110 -7.72 -5.93 -19.14
CA PRO A 110 -8.48 -5.11 -20.07
C PRO A 110 -10.00 -5.07 -19.83
N PRO A 111 -10.69 -6.19 -19.50
CA PRO A 111 -12.13 -6.16 -19.27
C PRO A 111 -12.57 -5.29 -18.07
N PHE A 112 -11.65 -4.98 -17.13
CA PHE A 112 -11.92 -4.23 -15.93
C PHE A 112 -11.34 -2.81 -15.92
N GLN A 113 -10.61 -2.44 -16.97
CA GLN A 113 -10.07 -1.09 -17.13
C GLN A 113 -11.16 -0.08 -17.54
N GLY A 114 -12.29 -0.55 -18.11
CA GLY A 114 -13.32 0.32 -18.66
C GLY A 114 -12.79 1.08 -19.90
N ASP A 115 -13.12 2.36 -19.98
CA ASP A 115 -12.62 3.25 -21.04
C ASP A 115 -11.15 3.70 -20.77
N TYR A 116 -10.57 3.27 -19.67
CA TYR A 116 -9.24 3.66 -19.22
C TYR A 116 -8.20 2.65 -19.71
N VAL A 117 -7.72 2.84 -20.91
CA VAL A 117 -6.74 1.96 -21.53
C VAL A 117 -5.34 2.37 -21.10
N THR A 118 -4.63 1.47 -20.42
CA THR A 118 -3.18 1.61 -20.27
C THR A 118 -2.54 1.50 -21.65
N ALA A 119 -1.64 2.41 -22.00
CA ALA A 119 -0.97 2.41 -23.32
C ALA A 119 -0.17 1.14 -23.58
N ASN A 120 0.15 0.37 -22.52
CA ASN A 120 0.75 -0.95 -22.63
C ASN A 120 0.32 -1.84 -21.46
N ASN A 121 0.44 -3.15 -21.63
CA ASN A 121 0.10 -4.14 -20.62
C ASN A 121 1.27 -4.49 -19.67
N ASN A 122 2.35 -3.70 -19.64
CA ASN A 122 3.52 -4.01 -18.81
C ASN A 122 3.19 -4.09 -17.31
N PRO A 123 2.37 -3.20 -16.72
CA PRO A 123 1.97 -3.33 -15.31
C PRO A 123 1.19 -4.61 -15.04
N LEU A 124 0.31 -5.02 -15.94
CA LEU A 124 -0.43 -6.28 -15.82
C LEU A 124 0.53 -7.47 -15.86
N TYR A 125 1.44 -7.51 -16.82
CA TYR A 125 2.40 -8.61 -16.95
C TYR A 125 3.34 -8.68 -15.74
N ALA A 126 3.83 -7.54 -15.26
CA ALA A 126 4.64 -7.49 -14.04
C ALA A 126 3.87 -7.94 -12.80
N THR A 127 2.60 -7.54 -12.67
CA THR A 127 1.73 -7.98 -11.58
C THR A 127 1.47 -9.47 -11.62
N ILE A 128 1.17 -10.03 -12.81
CA ILE A 128 0.99 -11.48 -12.98
C ILE A 128 2.29 -12.23 -12.65
N ALA A 129 3.43 -11.71 -13.08
CA ALA A 129 4.73 -12.30 -12.76
C ALA A 129 4.99 -12.27 -11.25
N ALA A 130 4.80 -11.14 -10.59
CA ALA A 130 4.97 -11.01 -9.14
C ALA A 130 4.02 -11.93 -8.37
N LEU A 131 2.74 -11.97 -8.75
CA LEU A 131 1.73 -12.85 -8.17
C LEU A 131 2.10 -14.33 -8.35
N GLY A 132 2.52 -14.72 -9.56
CA GLY A 132 2.93 -16.09 -9.86
C GLY A 132 4.15 -16.51 -9.04
N LEU A 133 5.18 -15.67 -9.00
CA LEU A 133 6.40 -15.91 -8.20
C LEU A 133 6.07 -16.01 -6.70
N TYR A 134 5.23 -15.11 -6.20
CA TYR A 134 4.88 -15.08 -4.79
C TYR A 134 4.03 -16.29 -4.38
N THR A 135 3.08 -16.67 -5.23
CA THR A 135 2.25 -17.88 -5.04
C THR A 135 3.08 -19.15 -5.14
N ALA A 136 4.02 -19.22 -6.10
CA ALA A 136 4.94 -20.34 -6.19
C ALA A 136 5.82 -20.46 -4.94
N ALA A 137 6.35 -19.34 -4.45
CA ALA A 137 7.10 -19.32 -3.19
C ALA A 137 6.24 -19.85 -2.03
N TYR A 138 4.98 -19.39 -1.89
CA TYR A 138 4.07 -19.87 -0.86
C TYR A 138 3.89 -21.40 -0.91
N VAL A 139 3.65 -21.95 -2.09
CA VAL A 139 3.48 -23.40 -2.27
C VAL A 139 4.75 -24.18 -1.87
N MET A 140 5.92 -23.69 -2.29
CA MET A 140 7.21 -24.33 -1.95
C MET A 140 7.55 -24.23 -0.47
N LEU A 141 7.08 -23.18 0.22
CA LEU A 141 7.34 -22.97 1.65
C LEU A 141 6.39 -23.76 2.57
N LYS A 142 5.40 -24.48 2.03
CA LYS A 142 4.52 -25.34 2.85
C LYS A 142 5.28 -26.40 3.62
N GLU A 143 6.31 -26.98 3.02
CA GLU A 143 7.18 -27.93 3.67
C GLU A 143 8.04 -27.31 4.79
N GLU A 144 8.18 -25.98 4.78
CA GLU A 144 8.91 -25.20 5.79
C GLU A 144 7.96 -24.55 6.82
N GLY A 145 6.68 -24.96 6.82
CA GLY A 145 5.71 -24.56 7.83
C GLY A 145 5.11 -23.17 7.63
N VAL A 146 5.08 -22.65 6.39
CA VAL A 146 4.43 -21.36 6.12
C VAL A 146 2.98 -21.32 6.58
N ASP A 147 2.27 -22.45 6.50
CA ASP A 147 0.87 -22.63 6.89
C ASP A 147 0.69 -22.91 8.39
N GLU A 148 1.76 -22.95 9.18
CA GLU A 148 1.65 -23.24 10.61
C GLU A 148 0.81 -22.19 11.33
N GLY A 149 -0.09 -22.66 12.18
CA GLY A 149 -0.99 -21.79 12.96
C GLY A 149 -2.16 -21.21 12.15
N ILE A 150 -2.36 -21.63 10.90
CA ILE A 150 -3.60 -21.29 10.19
C ILE A 150 -4.80 -21.81 11.01
N ALA A 151 -5.62 -20.87 11.47
CA ALA A 151 -6.88 -21.19 12.13
C ALA A 151 -7.92 -20.15 11.69
N PHE A 152 -8.97 -20.63 11.02
CA PHE A 152 -10.13 -19.79 10.73
C PHE A 152 -11.01 -19.70 12.00
N ASN A 153 -10.63 -18.81 12.90
CA ASN A 153 -11.43 -18.50 14.08
C ASN A 153 -12.17 -17.18 13.83
N LEU A 154 -13.48 -17.19 13.93
CA LEU A 154 -14.29 -15.97 13.86
C LEU A 154 -14.30 -15.17 15.18
N GLY A 155 -13.67 -15.69 16.23
CA GLY A 155 -13.56 -15.00 17.52
C GLY A 155 -12.46 -13.95 17.51
N ILE A 156 -12.74 -12.79 18.09
CA ILE A 156 -11.74 -11.73 18.29
C ILE A 156 -10.85 -12.11 19.48
N LYS A 157 -9.53 -12.14 19.27
CA LYS A 157 -8.54 -12.53 20.27
C LYS A 157 -7.71 -11.37 20.82
N LEU A 158 -7.74 -10.20 20.19
CA LEU A 158 -7.08 -9.02 20.73
C LEU A 158 -7.77 -8.51 21.99
N ASN A 159 -7.01 -7.90 22.90
CA ASN A 159 -7.58 -7.24 24.06
C ASN A 159 -8.47 -6.04 23.67
N ASN A 160 -9.21 -5.52 24.65
CA ASN A 160 -10.25 -4.53 24.36
C ASN A 160 -9.73 -3.25 23.70
N GLU A 161 -8.54 -2.76 24.07
CA GLU A 161 -8.02 -1.47 23.60
C GLU A 161 -7.45 -1.61 22.18
N ALA A 162 -6.54 -2.54 21.96
CA ALA A 162 -5.98 -2.84 20.62
C ALA A 162 -7.08 -3.26 19.63
N LYS A 163 -8.03 -4.09 20.11
CA LYS A 163 -9.17 -4.56 19.30
C LYS A 163 -9.95 -3.41 18.68
N TYR A 164 -10.34 -2.42 19.47
CA TYR A 164 -11.14 -1.30 18.95
C TYR A 164 -10.36 -0.47 17.94
N ALA A 165 -9.08 -0.22 18.19
CA ALA A 165 -8.26 0.51 17.25
C ALA A 165 -8.11 -0.22 15.90
N VAL A 166 -7.86 -1.53 15.92
CA VAL A 166 -7.76 -2.35 14.69
C VAL A 166 -9.11 -2.47 13.98
N ILE A 167 -10.23 -2.63 14.72
CA ILE A 167 -11.56 -2.66 14.12
C ILE A 167 -11.87 -1.35 13.39
N ILE A 168 -11.68 -0.21 14.05
CA ILE A 168 -11.96 1.10 13.45
C ILE A 168 -11.08 1.32 12.21
N SER A 169 -9.79 1.04 12.31
CA SER A 169 -8.86 1.12 11.18
C SER A 169 -9.29 0.21 10.02
N SER A 170 -9.69 -1.03 10.30
CA SER A 170 -10.15 -1.99 9.29
C SER A 170 -11.49 -1.58 8.65
N ILE A 171 -12.42 -1.00 9.41
CA ILE A 171 -13.67 -0.46 8.87
C ILE A 171 -13.36 0.69 7.90
N ILE A 172 -12.54 1.66 8.32
CA ILE A 172 -12.14 2.77 7.45
C ILE A 172 -11.46 2.23 6.19
N GLY A 173 -10.48 1.35 6.32
CA GLY A 173 -9.79 0.72 5.19
C GLY A 173 -10.76 -0.02 4.26
N THR A 174 -11.74 -0.73 4.79
CA THR A 174 -12.77 -1.42 3.99
C THR A 174 -13.65 -0.44 3.23
N LEU A 175 -14.11 0.64 3.88
CA LEU A 175 -14.91 1.67 3.23
C LEU A 175 -14.15 2.31 2.07
N TYR A 176 -12.89 2.67 2.25
CA TYR A 176 -12.05 3.20 1.17
C TYR A 176 -11.78 2.16 0.09
N THR A 177 -11.57 0.89 0.46
CA THR A 177 -11.43 -0.21 -0.51
C THR A 177 -12.65 -0.32 -1.41
N VAL A 178 -13.84 -0.39 -0.82
CA VAL A 178 -15.11 -0.48 -1.57
C VAL A 178 -15.33 0.76 -2.42
N ASN A 179 -15.09 1.96 -1.85
CA ASN A 179 -15.25 3.20 -2.57
C ASN A 179 -14.31 3.27 -3.80
N HIS A 180 -13.06 2.92 -3.63
CA HIS A 180 -12.07 2.99 -4.72
C HIS A 180 -12.22 1.86 -5.76
N PHE A 181 -12.79 0.71 -5.41
CA PHE A 181 -13.07 -0.33 -6.41
C PHE A 181 -14.32 -0.04 -7.24
N PHE A 182 -15.42 0.27 -6.57
CA PHE A 182 -16.75 0.28 -7.19
C PHE A 182 -17.26 1.69 -7.53
N PHE A 183 -16.70 2.71 -6.88
CA PHE A 183 -17.09 4.11 -7.03
C PHE A 183 -15.93 5.00 -7.46
N ALA A 184 -14.90 4.41 -8.08
CA ALA A 184 -13.70 5.12 -8.49
C ALA A 184 -14.01 6.29 -9.44
N ASP A 185 -14.96 6.11 -10.35
CA ASP A 185 -15.34 7.13 -11.33
C ASP A 185 -15.93 8.36 -10.64
N GLY A 186 -16.89 8.16 -9.72
CA GLY A 186 -17.47 9.25 -8.94
C GLY A 186 -16.45 9.94 -8.04
N TYR A 187 -15.59 9.15 -7.39
CA TYR A 187 -14.54 9.68 -6.53
C TYR A 187 -13.47 10.47 -7.30
N ALA A 188 -13.17 10.05 -8.53
CA ALA A 188 -12.26 10.74 -9.43
C ALA A 188 -12.89 11.98 -10.11
N GLY A 189 -14.18 12.22 -9.92
CA GLY A 189 -14.88 13.31 -10.61
C GLY A 189 -15.24 13.00 -12.07
N ALA A 190 -15.15 11.73 -12.48
CA ALA A 190 -15.49 11.27 -13.84
C ALA A 190 -17.02 11.05 -14.04
N GLY A 191 -17.83 11.47 -13.09
CA GLY A 191 -19.27 11.22 -13.08
C GLY A 191 -19.62 9.93 -12.32
N GLY A 192 -20.83 9.89 -11.77
CA GLY A 192 -21.27 8.77 -10.96
C GLY A 192 -21.46 9.13 -9.48
N SER A 193 -21.77 8.13 -8.67
CA SER A 193 -21.96 8.29 -7.22
C SER A 193 -20.71 7.89 -6.46
N THR A 194 -20.56 8.40 -5.25
CA THR A 194 -19.57 7.96 -4.26
C THR A 194 -20.26 7.27 -3.10
N LEU A 195 -19.55 6.33 -2.45
CA LEU A 195 -20.06 5.69 -1.24
C LEU A 195 -19.99 6.66 -0.03
N ILE A 196 -19.00 7.53 -0.02
CA ILE A 196 -18.75 8.48 1.05
C ILE A 196 -19.13 9.86 0.53
N SER A 197 -20.29 10.37 0.94
CA SER A 197 -20.74 11.71 0.57
C SER A 197 -19.80 12.79 1.12
N GLY A 198 -19.69 13.90 0.40
CA GLY A 198 -18.73 14.97 0.72
C GLY A 198 -17.42 14.88 -0.03
N PHE A 199 -17.19 13.82 -0.79
CA PHE A 199 -16.09 13.71 -1.76
C PHE A 199 -16.58 13.94 -3.21
N GLU A 200 -17.90 14.11 -3.40
CA GLU A 200 -18.57 14.15 -4.69
C GLU A 200 -18.29 15.42 -5.47
N GLU A 201 -18.13 16.53 -4.79
CA GLU A 201 -18.06 17.86 -5.41
C GLU A 201 -16.70 18.55 -5.31
N GLY A 202 -15.77 17.94 -4.65
CA GLY A 202 -14.40 18.41 -4.69
C GLY A 202 -13.74 18.10 -6.04
N SER A 203 -14.53 18.14 -7.11
CA SER A 203 -14.02 17.94 -8.45
C SER A 203 -13.15 19.13 -8.82
N TYR A 204 -11.90 19.03 -8.50
CA TYR A 204 -10.84 19.93 -8.97
C TYR A 204 -10.74 19.95 -10.51
N TRP A 205 -11.53 19.11 -11.21
CA TRP A 205 -11.36 18.82 -12.61
C TRP A 205 -12.71 18.83 -13.29
N THR A 206 -12.93 19.77 -14.14
CA THR A 206 -14.10 19.83 -15.03
C THR A 206 -14.03 18.75 -16.11
N ASP A 207 -12.85 18.22 -16.39
CA ASP A 207 -12.65 17.14 -17.32
C ASP A 207 -12.02 15.92 -16.61
N PRO A 208 -12.70 14.76 -16.59
CA PRO A 208 -12.19 13.56 -15.96
C PRO A 208 -10.98 13.03 -16.73
N ILE A 209 -9.87 12.88 -16.03
CA ILE A 209 -8.73 12.19 -16.61
C ILE A 209 -9.00 10.71 -16.63
N ALA A 210 -8.92 10.14 -17.80
CA ALA A 210 -9.19 8.74 -18.04
C ALA A 210 -8.43 7.77 -17.13
N THR A 211 -7.25 8.14 -16.63
CA THR A 211 -6.38 7.29 -15.82
C THR A 211 -6.64 7.34 -14.32
N THR A 212 -7.29 8.37 -13.81
CA THR A 212 -7.47 8.58 -12.37
C THR A 212 -8.32 7.49 -11.69
N PRO A 213 -9.47 7.04 -12.24
CA PRO A 213 -10.22 5.93 -11.67
C PRO A 213 -9.43 4.63 -11.60
N LEU A 214 -8.61 4.34 -12.61
CA LEU A 214 -7.75 3.17 -12.59
C LEU A 214 -6.70 3.27 -11.47
N ALA A 215 -6.10 4.44 -11.25
CA ALA A 215 -5.16 4.67 -10.16
C ALA A 215 -5.80 4.43 -8.78
N TYR A 216 -7.05 4.86 -8.56
CA TYR A 216 -7.81 4.55 -7.34
C TYR A 216 -8.07 3.06 -7.18
N ARG A 217 -8.42 2.34 -8.24
CA ARG A 217 -8.59 0.88 -8.21
C ARG A 217 -7.28 0.16 -7.89
N VAL A 218 -6.15 0.64 -8.40
CA VAL A 218 -4.81 0.16 -8.03
C VAL A 218 -4.55 0.35 -6.54
N LEU A 219 -4.83 1.55 -6.01
CA LEU A 219 -4.70 1.86 -4.58
C LEU A 219 -5.58 0.94 -3.72
N ALA A 220 -6.82 0.69 -4.13
CA ALA A 220 -7.74 -0.21 -3.45
C ALA A 220 -7.21 -1.63 -3.33
N SER A 221 -6.46 -2.11 -4.33
CA SER A 221 -5.86 -3.45 -4.32
C SER A 221 -4.86 -3.62 -3.17
N PHE A 222 -4.11 -2.56 -2.84
CA PHE A 222 -3.22 -2.58 -1.67
C PHE A 222 -4.00 -2.49 -0.36
N PHE A 223 -5.09 -1.72 -0.30
CA PHE A 223 -5.95 -1.71 0.89
C PHE A 223 -6.51 -3.10 1.22
N VAL A 224 -6.83 -3.94 0.23
CA VAL A 224 -7.22 -5.35 0.47
C VAL A 224 -6.16 -6.08 1.29
N THR A 225 -4.88 -5.90 0.97
CA THR A 225 -3.78 -6.51 1.72
C THR A 225 -3.79 -6.06 3.18
N TYR A 226 -3.84 -4.75 3.44
CA TYR A 226 -3.79 -4.19 4.79
C TYR A 226 -5.02 -4.52 5.62
N VAL A 227 -6.21 -4.44 5.04
CA VAL A 227 -7.46 -4.84 5.71
C VAL A 227 -7.42 -6.31 6.08
N SER A 228 -6.98 -7.18 5.17
CA SER A 228 -6.84 -8.62 5.44
C SER A 228 -5.85 -8.90 6.57
N MET A 229 -4.72 -8.19 6.63
CA MET A 229 -3.76 -8.28 7.73
C MET A 229 -4.37 -7.82 9.06
N GLY A 230 -5.14 -6.73 9.06
CA GLY A 230 -5.88 -6.27 10.24
C GLY A 230 -6.88 -7.32 10.76
N LEU A 231 -7.64 -7.94 9.86
CA LEU A 231 -8.57 -9.03 10.21
C LEU A 231 -7.85 -10.25 10.76
N ILE A 232 -6.66 -10.58 10.23
CA ILE A 232 -5.83 -11.67 10.76
C ILE A 232 -5.39 -11.35 12.19
N LEU A 233 -4.92 -10.15 12.48
CA LEU A 233 -4.56 -9.76 13.85
C LEU A 233 -5.77 -9.83 14.80
N LEU A 234 -6.94 -9.39 14.37
CA LEU A 234 -8.16 -9.48 15.18
C LEU A 234 -8.49 -10.92 15.56
N THR A 235 -8.34 -11.86 14.62
CA THR A 235 -8.78 -13.25 14.79
C THR A 235 -7.70 -14.17 15.37
N ASN A 236 -6.43 -13.87 15.16
CA ASN A 236 -5.31 -14.66 15.67
C ASN A 236 -4.74 -14.11 16.98
N GLY A 237 -4.97 -12.82 17.28
CA GLY A 237 -4.41 -12.15 18.44
C GLY A 237 -3.02 -11.58 18.17
N ALA A 238 -2.48 -10.89 19.17
CA ALA A 238 -1.19 -10.20 19.06
C ALA A 238 0.01 -11.14 19.21
N LYS A 239 -0.05 -12.09 20.11
CA LYS A 239 1.09 -12.90 20.57
C LYS A 239 1.87 -13.51 19.40
N GLY A 240 3.14 -13.13 19.24
CA GLY A 240 4.04 -13.64 18.21
C GLY A 240 3.71 -13.19 16.77
N ASN A 241 2.70 -12.34 16.55
CA ASN A 241 2.29 -11.84 15.24
C ASN A 241 3.02 -10.53 14.85
N TRP A 242 4.26 -10.34 15.36
CA TRP A 242 5.04 -9.14 15.15
C TRP A 242 5.23 -8.80 13.67
N ALA A 243 5.45 -9.78 12.81
CA ALA A 243 5.75 -9.54 11.39
C ALA A 243 4.57 -8.88 10.67
N VAL A 244 3.34 -9.37 10.85
CA VAL A 244 2.16 -8.75 10.25
C VAL A 244 1.83 -7.40 10.90
N ALA A 245 2.02 -7.29 12.22
CA ALA A 245 1.82 -6.03 12.95
C ALA A 245 2.81 -4.94 12.48
N HIS A 246 4.07 -5.29 12.18
CA HIS A 246 5.05 -4.37 11.63
C HIS A 246 4.68 -3.89 10.22
N ILE A 247 4.25 -4.79 9.34
CA ILE A 247 3.84 -4.39 7.99
C ILE A 247 2.65 -3.43 8.06
N LEU A 248 1.69 -3.68 8.95
CA LEU A 248 0.58 -2.74 9.20
C LEU A 248 1.09 -1.41 9.74
N LEU A 249 1.93 -1.43 10.76
CA LEU A 249 2.46 -0.22 11.38
C LEU A 249 3.23 0.65 10.40
N PHE A 250 4.21 0.08 9.70
CA PHE A 250 5.02 0.82 8.75
C PHE A 250 4.24 1.19 7.50
N GLY A 251 3.51 0.25 6.90
CA GLY A 251 2.79 0.50 5.65
C GLY A 251 1.72 1.57 5.78
N ILE A 252 0.96 1.55 6.88
CA ILE A 252 -0.04 2.60 7.14
C ILE A 252 0.63 3.93 7.49
N SER A 253 1.78 3.93 8.17
CA SER A 253 2.55 5.15 8.41
C SER A 253 3.11 5.73 7.12
N PHE A 254 3.65 4.90 6.24
CA PHE A 254 4.13 5.33 4.92
C PHE A 254 3.00 5.88 4.04
N PHE A 255 1.85 5.22 4.07
CA PHE A 255 0.64 5.71 3.43
C PHE A 255 0.22 7.08 3.96
N ALA A 256 0.07 7.23 5.26
CA ALA A 256 -0.37 8.48 5.87
C ALA A 256 0.62 9.63 5.58
N LEU A 257 1.92 9.37 5.69
CA LEU A 257 2.95 10.34 5.34
C LEU A 257 2.88 10.75 3.86
N SER A 258 2.68 9.80 2.96
CA SER A 258 2.56 10.10 1.54
C SER A 258 1.31 10.92 1.23
N VAL A 259 0.18 10.65 1.89
CA VAL A 259 -1.03 11.47 1.77
C VAL A 259 -0.79 12.88 2.32
N ILE A 260 -0.21 13.01 3.51
CA ILE A 260 0.02 14.30 4.16
C ILE A 260 1.00 15.14 3.35
N LEU A 261 2.16 14.59 3.02
CA LEU A 261 3.22 15.32 2.30
C LEU A 261 2.85 15.58 0.85
N GLY A 262 2.21 14.63 0.17
CA GLY A 262 1.71 14.81 -1.20
C GLY A 262 0.65 15.92 -1.30
N ASN A 263 -0.28 16.00 -0.34
CA ASN A 263 -1.25 17.10 -0.32
C ASN A 263 -0.62 18.44 0.01
N LEU A 264 0.41 18.50 0.85
CA LEU A 264 1.14 19.74 1.13
C LEU A 264 1.94 20.20 -0.08
N ALA A 265 2.55 19.30 -0.84
CA ALA A 265 3.30 19.63 -2.05
C ALA A 265 2.42 20.12 -3.21
N VAL A 266 1.22 19.53 -3.37
CA VAL A 266 0.27 19.95 -4.43
C VAL A 266 -0.25 21.38 -4.21
N ASN A 267 -0.31 21.86 -2.98
CA ASN A 267 -0.73 23.24 -2.70
C ASN A 267 0.26 24.30 -3.22
N ASP A 268 1.50 23.93 -3.49
CA ASP A 268 2.53 24.84 -4.01
C ASP A 268 2.74 24.72 -5.55
N GLN A 269 2.12 23.73 -6.20
CA GLN A 269 2.28 23.55 -7.64
C GLN A 269 1.27 24.40 -8.42
N VAL A 270 1.72 25.57 -8.85
CA VAL A 270 1.10 26.31 -9.96
C VAL A 270 1.38 25.52 -11.23
N ILE A 271 0.34 25.06 -11.93
CA ILE A 271 0.50 24.40 -13.23
C ILE A 271 1.17 25.41 -14.18
N PRO A 272 2.38 25.15 -14.68
CA PRO A 272 3.02 26.07 -15.60
C PRO A 272 2.22 26.12 -16.90
N GLY A 273 1.65 27.27 -17.24
CA GLY A 273 1.06 27.53 -18.54
C GLY A 273 -0.36 28.09 -18.54
N ASP A 274 -1.08 28.06 -17.45
CA ASP A 274 -2.43 28.62 -17.37
C ASP A 274 -2.54 29.74 -16.32
N GLU A 275 -2.09 30.94 -16.69
CA GLU A 275 -2.23 32.14 -15.85
C GLU A 275 -3.71 32.54 -15.61
N ASN A 276 -4.66 31.90 -16.29
CA ASN A 276 -6.08 32.19 -16.24
C ASN A 276 -6.93 31.06 -15.70
N SER A 277 -6.34 29.92 -15.30
CA SER A 277 -7.09 28.87 -14.63
C SER A 277 -7.51 29.35 -13.25
N PRO A 278 -8.83 29.41 -12.95
CA PRO A 278 -9.31 29.72 -11.60
C PRO A 278 -9.08 28.50 -10.69
N TYR A 279 -7.86 28.04 -10.61
CA TYR A 279 -7.49 26.91 -9.80
C TYR A 279 -7.40 27.36 -8.34
N THR A 280 -8.50 27.40 -7.67
CA THR A 280 -8.53 27.43 -6.22
C THR A 280 -8.58 25.98 -5.75
N PRO A 281 -7.50 25.44 -5.17
CA PRO A 281 -7.55 24.11 -4.57
C PRO A 281 -8.69 24.09 -3.56
N ASP A 282 -9.66 23.17 -3.72
CA ASP A 282 -10.63 22.92 -2.67
C ASP A 282 -9.91 22.27 -1.50
N THR A 283 -9.47 23.09 -0.58
CA THR A 283 -8.75 22.70 0.61
C THR A 283 -9.54 21.73 1.51
N SER A 284 -10.85 21.61 1.32
CA SER A 284 -11.73 20.78 2.15
C SER A 284 -11.47 19.28 1.94
N THR A 285 -11.37 18.83 0.68
CA THR A 285 -11.13 17.41 0.36
C THR A 285 -9.71 16.99 0.74
N SER A 286 -8.75 17.85 0.49
CA SER A 286 -7.35 17.65 0.88
C SER A 286 -7.22 17.52 2.40
N THR A 287 -7.87 18.40 3.16
CA THR A 287 -7.88 18.37 4.63
C THR A 287 -8.51 17.08 5.17
N SER A 288 -9.62 16.62 4.58
CA SER A 288 -10.27 15.37 4.98
C SER A 288 -9.36 14.15 4.81
N ASN A 289 -8.66 14.06 3.68
CA ASN A 289 -7.71 12.98 3.42
C ASN A 289 -6.54 12.99 4.41
N ILE A 290 -5.99 14.15 4.71
CA ILE A 290 -4.93 14.33 5.72
C ILE A 290 -5.42 13.88 7.09
N VAL A 291 -6.59 14.34 7.51
CA VAL A 291 -7.15 14.02 8.83
C VAL A 291 -7.43 12.52 8.96
N VAL A 292 -8.08 11.90 7.97
CA VAL A 292 -8.42 10.48 8.01
C VAL A 292 -7.17 9.61 7.97
N SER A 293 -6.21 9.89 7.10
CA SER A 293 -4.97 9.10 7.01
C SER A 293 -4.13 9.25 8.29
N GLY A 294 -4.01 10.46 8.82
CA GLY A 294 -3.34 10.71 10.10
C GLY A 294 -4.04 9.99 11.28
N PHE A 295 -5.36 10.00 11.31
CA PHE A 295 -6.13 9.29 12.33
C PHE A 295 -5.92 7.76 12.25
N VAL A 296 -5.96 7.17 11.05
CA VAL A 296 -5.71 5.74 10.86
C VAL A 296 -4.27 5.38 11.25
N MET A 297 -3.30 6.24 10.96
CA MET A 297 -1.92 6.05 11.41
C MET A 297 -1.85 6.03 12.94
N LEU A 298 -2.44 6.99 13.61
CA LEU A 298 -2.46 7.05 15.08
C LEU A 298 -3.16 5.84 15.70
N LEU A 299 -4.26 5.36 15.12
CA LEU A 299 -4.92 4.13 15.56
C LEU A 299 -4.00 2.91 15.46
N ASN A 300 -3.22 2.78 14.39
CA ASN A 300 -2.29 1.65 14.22
C ASN A 300 -1.09 1.75 15.17
N ILE A 301 -0.56 2.95 15.42
CA ILE A 301 0.48 3.18 16.42
C ILE A 301 -0.03 2.80 17.82
N PHE A 302 -1.23 3.24 18.17
CA PHE A 302 -1.85 2.92 19.45
C PHE A 302 -2.16 1.41 19.57
N ALA A 303 -2.69 0.80 18.51
CA ALA A 303 -2.93 -0.64 18.48
C ALA A 303 -1.65 -1.43 18.70
N TYR A 304 -0.57 -1.08 17.98
CA TYR A 304 0.72 -1.72 18.14
C TYR A 304 1.26 -1.55 19.57
N TYR A 305 1.23 -0.33 20.13
CA TYR A 305 1.64 -0.06 21.49
C TYR A 305 0.90 -0.97 22.49
N LYS A 306 -0.42 -1.14 22.34
CA LYS A 306 -1.21 -2.02 23.21
C LYS A 306 -0.96 -3.51 22.96
N MET A 307 -0.71 -3.91 21.72
CA MET A 307 -0.34 -5.30 21.40
C MET A 307 1.01 -5.72 21.97
N ARG A 308 1.91 -4.77 22.29
CA ARG A 308 3.16 -5.09 23.00
C ARG A 308 2.90 -5.67 24.38
N GLU A 309 1.88 -5.17 25.08
CA GLU A 309 1.44 -5.70 26.37
C GLU A 309 0.92 -7.16 26.27
N GLU A 310 0.49 -7.57 25.06
CA GLU A 310 0.00 -8.91 24.74
C GLU A 310 1.07 -9.83 24.13
N GLY A 311 2.31 -9.39 24.05
CA GLY A 311 3.42 -10.17 23.51
C GLY A 311 3.47 -10.24 21.98
N VAL A 312 3.06 -9.18 21.26
CA VAL A 312 3.16 -9.12 19.79
C VAL A 312 4.59 -9.36 19.31
N GLU A 313 5.56 -8.90 20.06
CA GLU A 313 6.99 -8.99 19.75
C GLU A 313 7.64 -10.31 20.22
N GLU A 314 6.85 -11.25 20.76
CA GLU A 314 7.35 -12.56 21.19
C GLU A 314 7.94 -13.32 20.01
N GLY A 315 9.18 -13.78 20.14
CA GLY A 315 9.90 -14.46 19.06
C GLY A 315 10.35 -13.55 17.91
N MET A 316 10.34 -12.23 18.11
CA MET A 316 10.88 -11.30 17.14
C MET A 316 12.39 -11.46 17.05
N THR A 317 12.87 -11.67 15.82
CA THR A 317 14.29 -11.74 15.52
C THR A 317 14.67 -10.62 14.55
N PHE A 318 15.88 -10.16 14.61
CA PHE A 318 16.44 -9.24 13.62
C PHE A 318 17.79 -9.75 13.14
N ALA A 319 17.90 -10.00 11.85
CA ALA A 319 19.10 -10.61 11.24
C ALA A 319 19.49 -11.98 11.86
N GLY A 320 18.49 -12.72 12.39
CA GLY A 320 18.70 -14.05 12.99
C GLY A 320 19.12 -14.01 14.46
N GLU A 321 19.24 -12.84 15.06
CA GLU A 321 19.47 -12.66 16.50
C GLU A 321 18.16 -12.29 17.19
N ASP A 322 17.94 -12.84 18.39
CA ASP A 322 16.76 -12.50 19.20
C ASP A 322 16.76 -11.00 19.53
N PHE A 323 15.70 -10.32 19.13
CA PHE A 323 15.54 -8.91 19.46
C PHE A 323 14.99 -8.79 20.88
N THR A 324 15.91 -8.73 21.85
CA THR A 324 15.57 -8.80 23.29
C THR A 324 15.08 -7.48 23.86
N ASN A 325 15.18 -6.38 23.13
CA ASN A 325 14.78 -5.06 23.61
C ASN A 325 13.70 -4.44 22.71
N SER A 326 12.45 -4.82 22.97
CA SER A 326 11.28 -4.30 22.27
C SER A 326 11.11 -2.78 22.37
N ASP A 327 11.61 -2.17 23.44
CA ASP A 327 11.60 -0.71 23.60
C ASP A 327 12.48 -0.03 22.56
N ASP A 328 13.62 -0.60 22.22
CA ASP A 328 14.49 -0.05 21.18
C ASP A 328 13.85 -0.10 19.78
N PHE A 329 13.06 -1.13 19.48
CA PHE A 329 12.30 -1.16 18.23
C PHE A 329 11.25 -0.05 18.18
N PHE A 330 10.35 0.01 19.14
CA PHE A 330 9.22 0.93 19.10
C PHE A 330 9.62 2.39 19.29
N TYR A 331 10.54 2.68 20.21
CA TYR A 331 10.91 4.07 20.54
C TYR A 331 12.06 4.62 19.71
N LYS A 332 12.89 3.79 19.09
CA LYS A 332 14.05 4.23 18.33
C LYS A 332 13.94 3.87 16.84
N MET A 333 13.74 2.59 16.53
CA MET A 333 13.79 2.11 15.16
C MET A 333 12.57 2.56 14.35
N TYR A 334 11.36 2.41 14.88
CA TYR A 334 10.15 2.82 14.18
C TYR A 334 10.15 4.32 13.84
N PRO A 335 10.40 5.26 14.79
CA PRO A 335 10.47 6.68 14.47
C PRO A 335 11.60 7.02 13.48
N ALA A 336 12.76 6.39 13.60
CA ALA A 336 13.89 6.62 12.70
C ALA A 336 13.58 6.20 11.26
N VAL A 337 13.00 5.02 11.07
CA VAL A 337 12.60 4.51 9.74
C VAL A 337 11.49 5.38 9.14
N THR A 338 10.49 5.75 9.96
CA THR A 338 9.37 6.58 9.53
C THR A 338 9.83 7.99 9.14
N ALA A 339 10.74 8.59 9.92
CA ALA A 339 11.36 9.88 9.60
C ALA A 339 12.24 9.78 8.33
N GLY A 340 13.02 8.72 8.18
CA GLY A 340 13.81 8.46 6.97
C GLY A 340 12.93 8.34 5.72
N PHE A 341 11.78 7.66 5.84
CA PHE A 341 10.81 7.57 4.76
C PHE A 341 10.17 8.94 4.45
N ALA A 342 9.85 9.75 5.46
CA ALA A 342 9.35 11.10 5.25
C ALA A 342 10.36 11.98 4.49
N VAL A 343 11.65 11.90 4.84
CA VAL A 343 12.72 12.61 4.11
C VAL A 343 12.79 12.11 2.67
N LEU A 344 12.70 10.80 2.42
CA LEU A 344 12.67 10.23 1.08
C LEU A 344 11.49 10.76 0.27
N LEU A 345 10.32 10.87 0.86
CA LEU A 345 9.13 11.44 0.23
C LEU A 345 9.31 12.93 -0.11
N LEU A 346 9.96 13.70 0.77
CA LEU A 346 10.25 15.12 0.51
C LEU A 346 11.28 15.34 -0.61
N ILE A 347 12.19 14.40 -0.81
CA ILE A 347 13.15 14.43 -1.92
C ILE A 347 12.46 14.06 -3.24
N ALA A 348 11.44 13.21 -3.18
CA ALA A 348 10.69 12.73 -4.35
C ALA A 348 9.67 13.74 -4.88
N ASN A 349 9.24 14.69 -4.05
CA ASN A 349 8.36 15.82 -4.43
C ASN A 349 9.17 17.05 -4.77
#